data_65eaba2417e75f4b00fc6fad2f5d70fb
#
_entry.id   65eaba2417e75f4b00fc6fad2f5d70fb
#
_cell.length_a   1.000
_cell.length_b   1.000
_cell.length_c   1.000
_cell.angle_alpha   90.00
_cell.angle_beta   90.00
_cell.angle_gamma   90.00
#
_symmetry.space_group_name_H-M   'P 1'
#
loop_
_entity.id
_entity.type
_entity.pdbx_description
1 polymer ?
#
loop_
_entity_poly.entity_id
_entity_poly.type
_entity_poly.pdbx_seq_one_letter_code
_entity_poly.pdbx_strand_id
1 'polypeptide(L)'
;NRHYAIPHSYLIGTVRDVFGSMFPEFELVKEQYALAKYDRQTKIPGQMFGLFTYDTGDPRFGLAIGFRNSYDKSLAAGVVGGANPFVCSNLCFSGDSFTIHRKNTMNAIHELYNMVLDNAYNMLDDYRGMVKGFEVLETIEVTQEEGYETLGVMFGNEVIKPRQYITAVEAWRNPPQEDWAPRNALSLYNAVTEGTKKTNVSDVVGDLSRPHKFFKERFHVEYISK
;
A
#
# COMPACT_ATOMS: atom_id res chain seq x y z
N ASN A 1 -30.62 1.24 -15.69
CA ASN A 1 -29.63 0.63 -14.77
C ASN A 1 -29.67 1.38 -13.45
N ARG A 2 -30.37 0.83 -12.43
CA ARG A 2 -30.35 1.39 -11.08
C ARG A 2 -28.95 1.15 -10.52
N HIS A 3 -28.29 2.24 -10.16
CA HIS A 3 -26.99 2.21 -9.48
C HIS A 3 -27.23 1.94 -7.99
N TYR A 4 -26.71 0.87 -7.49
CA TYR A 4 -26.68 0.59 -6.05
C TYR A 4 -25.27 0.89 -5.54
N ALA A 5 -25.14 1.95 -4.75
CA ALA A 5 -23.87 2.26 -4.10
C ALA A 5 -23.61 1.21 -3.01
N ILE A 6 -22.41 0.64 -3.00
CA ILE A 6 -21.95 -0.18 -1.88
C ILE A 6 -21.77 0.76 -0.67
N PRO A 7 -22.45 0.52 0.47
CA PRO A 7 -22.20 1.32 1.67
C PRO A 7 -20.74 1.22 2.10
N HIS A 8 -20.13 2.35 2.50
CA HIS A 8 -18.74 2.33 2.99
C HIS A 8 -18.58 1.38 4.18
N SER A 9 -19.54 1.39 5.10
CA SER A 9 -19.57 0.49 6.26
C SER A 9 -19.64 -0.99 5.88
N TYR A 10 -20.33 -1.32 4.78
CA TYR A 10 -20.42 -2.70 4.30
C TYR A 10 -19.06 -3.19 3.77
N LEU A 11 -18.35 -2.37 2.98
CA LEU A 11 -16.99 -2.73 2.53
C LEU A 11 -16.04 -2.88 3.72
N ILE A 12 -16.07 -1.95 4.68
CA ILE A 12 -15.27 -2.01 5.90
C ILE A 12 -15.52 -3.32 6.67
N GLY A 13 -16.81 -3.63 6.92
CA GLY A 13 -17.22 -4.87 7.61
C GLY A 13 -16.75 -6.10 6.84
N THR A 14 -16.99 -6.16 5.52
CA THR A 14 -16.57 -7.28 4.67
C THR A 14 -15.07 -7.54 4.76
N VAL A 15 -14.24 -6.49 4.64
CA VAL A 15 -12.77 -6.66 4.73
C VAL A 15 -12.38 -7.17 6.11
N ARG A 16 -12.95 -6.59 7.18
CA ARG A 16 -12.66 -7.03 8.56
C ARG A 16 -13.07 -8.48 8.80
N ASP A 17 -14.28 -8.85 8.39
CA ASP A 17 -14.82 -10.19 8.61
C ASP A 17 -14.05 -11.26 7.82
N VAL A 18 -13.71 -10.99 6.56
CA VAL A 18 -12.94 -11.92 5.74
C VAL A 18 -11.55 -12.15 6.33
N PHE A 19 -10.79 -11.08 6.58
CA PHE A 19 -9.42 -11.23 7.09
C PHE A 19 -9.41 -11.81 8.51
N GLY A 20 -10.32 -11.40 9.39
CA GLY A 20 -10.45 -11.98 10.72
C GLY A 20 -10.86 -13.46 10.73
N SER A 21 -11.64 -13.90 9.74
CA SER A 21 -12.04 -15.30 9.63
C SER A 21 -10.97 -16.18 8.99
N MET A 22 -10.26 -15.67 7.99
CA MET A 22 -9.25 -16.42 7.25
C MET A 22 -7.91 -16.52 7.99
N PHE A 23 -7.57 -15.51 8.75
CA PHE A 23 -6.29 -15.38 9.45
C PHE A 23 -6.53 -15.03 10.92
N PRO A 24 -7.18 -15.93 11.70
CA PRO A 24 -7.53 -15.68 13.09
C PRO A 24 -6.30 -15.49 14.00
N GLU A 25 -5.12 -15.94 13.54
CA GLU A 25 -3.85 -15.73 14.22
C GLU A 25 -3.28 -14.32 14.05
N PHE A 26 -3.82 -13.50 13.12
CA PHE A 26 -3.36 -12.14 12.90
C PHE A 26 -4.20 -11.16 13.72
N GLU A 27 -3.53 -10.28 14.46
CA GLU A 27 -4.19 -9.26 15.26
C GLU A 27 -4.35 -7.96 14.45
N LEU A 28 -5.58 -7.45 14.35
CA LEU A 28 -5.84 -6.12 13.77
C LEU A 28 -5.37 -5.03 14.75
N VAL A 29 -4.16 -4.48 14.53
CA VAL A 29 -3.52 -3.52 15.43
C VAL A 29 -3.81 -2.07 15.08
N LYS A 30 -4.22 -1.77 13.84
CA LYS A 30 -4.49 -0.39 13.43
C LYS A 30 -5.54 -0.31 12.34
N GLU A 31 -6.45 0.65 12.49
CA GLU A 31 -7.43 1.05 11.48
C GLU A 31 -7.29 2.54 11.18
N GLN A 32 -7.28 2.90 9.90
CA GLN A 32 -7.20 4.28 9.46
C GLN A 32 -8.21 4.52 8.34
N TYR A 33 -8.83 5.70 8.35
CA TYR A 33 -9.82 6.08 7.35
C TYR A 33 -9.60 7.51 6.87
N ALA A 34 -9.82 7.74 5.58
CA ALA A 34 -9.88 9.06 4.99
C ALA A 34 -11.14 9.20 4.15
N LEU A 35 -11.83 10.32 4.31
CA LEU A 35 -13.07 10.66 3.60
C LEU A 35 -12.81 11.87 2.70
N ALA A 36 -13.30 11.82 1.48
CA ALA A 36 -13.11 12.89 0.52
C ALA A 36 -14.37 13.12 -0.33
N LYS A 37 -14.36 14.23 -1.09
CA LYS A 37 -15.43 14.62 -2.01
C LYS A 37 -16.83 14.59 -1.38
N TYR A 38 -17.02 15.37 -0.32
CA TYR A 38 -18.30 15.53 0.33
C TYR A 38 -19.35 16.14 -0.62
N ASP A 39 -20.52 15.53 -0.68
CA ASP A 39 -21.68 16.13 -1.31
C ASP A 39 -22.03 17.47 -0.65
N ARG A 40 -22.32 18.49 -1.45
CA ARG A 40 -22.53 19.86 -0.94
C ARG A 40 -23.80 20.00 -0.10
N GLN A 41 -24.84 19.23 -0.40
CA GLN A 41 -26.16 19.32 0.25
C GLN A 41 -26.24 18.37 1.45
N THR A 42 -25.94 17.08 1.23
CA THR A 42 -26.10 16.04 2.24
C THR A 42 -24.92 15.93 3.22
N LYS A 43 -23.76 16.52 2.86
CA LYS A 43 -22.49 16.36 3.59
C LYS A 43 -22.00 14.90 3.71
N ILE A 44 -22.58 14.00 2.92
CA ILE A 44 -22.13 12.60 2.87
C ILE A 44 -20.82 12.55 2.07
N PRO A 45 -19.77 11.87 2.58
CA PRO A 45 -18.53 11.71 1.85
C PRO A 45 -18.74 10.84 0.61
N GLY A 46 -18.40 11.38 -0.57
CA GLY A 46 -18.51 10.66 -1.85
C GLY A 46 -17.44 9.59 -2.03
N GLN A 47 -16.30 9.73 -1.36
CA GLN A 47 -15.17 8.79 -1.42
C GLN A 47 -14.70 8.40 -0.03
N MET A 48 -14.32 7.13 0.11
CA MET A 48 -13.73 6.58 1.33
C MET A 48 -12.48 5.76 0.96
N PHE A 49 -11.45 5.92 1.75
CA PHE A 49 -10.22 5.12 1.73
C PHE A 49 -10.02 4.58 3.14
N GLY A 50 -9.68 3.32 3.24
CA GLY A 50 -9.38 2.66 4.50
C GLY A 50 -8.09 1.89 4.42
N LEU A 51 -7.47 1.70 5.58
CA LEU A 51 -6.27 0.92 5.76
C LEU A 51 -6.37 0.15 7.07
N PHE A 52 -6.22 -1.16 6.99
CA PHE A 52 -6.03 -2.03 8.14
C PHE A 52 -4.58 -2.49 8.18
N THR A 53 -4.02 -2.55 9.37
CA THR A 53 -2.72 -3.16 9.62
C THR A 53 -2.90 -4.30 10.61
N TYR A 54 -2.43 -5.48 10.21
CA TYR A 54 -2.44 -6.68 11.02
C TYR A 54 -1.03 -7.02 11.47
N ASP A 55 -0.89 -7.37 12.75
CA ASP A 55 0.30 -8.04 13.25
C ASP A 55 0.25 -9.50 12.81
N THR A 56 1.30 -9.94 12.11
CA THR A 56 1.44 -11.30 11.58
C THR A 56 2.43 -12.14 12.38
N GLY A 57 2.97 -11.57 13.48
CA GLY A 57 4.07 -12.15 14.24
C GLY A 57 5.46 -11.85 13.66
N ASP A 58 5.56 -11.19 12.50
CA ASP A 58 6.83 -10.65 12.02
C ASP A 58 7.16 -9.35 12.79
N PRO A 59 8.32 -9.27 13.48
CA PRO A 59 8.63 -8.12 14.33
C PRO A 59 8.87 -6.82 13.56
N ARG A 60 9.08 -6.89 12.25
CA ARG A 60 9.44 -5.75 11.39
C ARG A 60 8.29 -5.27 10.52
N PHE A 61 7.43 -6.19 10.07
CA PHE A 61 6.42 -5.89 9.05
C PHE A 61 5.05 -6.46 9.43
N GLY A 62 4.02 -5.61 9.37
CA GLY A 62 2.62 -6.01 9.43
C GLY A 62 2.01 -6.18 8.03
N LEU A 63 0.98 -7.00 7.92
CA LEU A 63 0.14 -7.08 6.73
C LEU A 63 -0.72 -5.81 6.64
N ALA A 64 -0.61 -5.08 5.54
CA ALA A 64 -1.42 -3.90 5.24
C ALA A 64 -2.51 -4.24 4.24
N ILE A 65 -3.76 -3.95 4.57
CA ILE A 65 -4.92 -4.08 3.67
C ILE A 65 -5.51 -2.71 3.42
N GLY A 66 -5.25 -2.18 2.23
CA GLY A 66 -5.84 -0.95 1.74
C GLY A 66 -7.15 -1.21 1.02
N PHE A 67 -8.15 -0.36 1.21
CA PHE A 67 -9.42 -0.45 0.49
C PHE A 67 -10.02 0.92 0.21
N ARG A 68 -10.80 1.00 -0.86
CA ARG A 68 -11.47 2.23 -1.28
C ARG A 68 -12.86 1.98 -1.84
N ASN A 69 -13.72 2.99 -1.75
CA ASN A 69 -15.05 2.96 -2.34
C ASN A 69 -15.53 4.38 -2.66
N SER A 70 -16.47 4.53 -3.59
CA SER A 70 -17.13 5.81 -3.85
C SER A 70 -18.63 5.69 -4.08
N TYR A 71 -19.38 6.70 -3.63
CA TYR A 71 -20.80 6.87 -3.95
C TYR A 71 -21.01 7.63 -5.24
N ASP A 72 -20.07 8.50 -5.63
CA ASP A 72 -20.13 9.36 -6.80
C ASP A 72 -19.65 8.68 -8.10
N LYS A 73 -19.36 7.37 -8.06
CA LYS A 73 -18.85 6.57 -9.18
C LYS A 73 -17.46 6.99 -9.68
N SER A 74 -16.80 7.88 -8.99
CA SER A 74 -15.47 8.36 -9.38
C SER A 74 -14.38 7.30 -9.18
N LEU A 75 -14.61 6.31 -8.28
CA LEU A 75 -13.73 5.19 -8.01
C LEU A 75 -14.50 3.87 -8.00
N ALA A 76 -13.90 2.83 -8.53
CA ALA A 76 -14.38 1.47 -8.28
C ALA A 76 -14.06 1.06 -6.82
N ALA A 77 -14.92 0.25 -6.22
CA ALA A 77 -14.56 -0.42 -4.98
C ALA A 77 -13.32 -1.29 -5.22
N GLY A 78 -12.37 -1.25 -4.32
CA GLY A 78 -11.12 -1.97 -4.46
C GLY A 78 -10.51 -2.33 -3.13
N VAL A 79 -9.79 -3.44 -3.08
CA VAL A 79 -9.01 -3.90 -1.94
C VAL A 79 -7.61 -4.25 -2.44
N VAL A 80 -6.60 -3.97 -1.67
CA VAL A 80 -5.18 -4.15 -2.01
C VAL A 80 -4.42 -4.66 -0.79
N GLY A 81 -3.59 -5.68 -0.98
CA GLY A 81 -2.66 -6.18 0.04
C GLY A 81 -1.27 -5.58 -0.10
N GLY A 82 -0.55 -5.48 1.00
CA GLY A 82 0.82 -4.98 1.04
C GLY A 82 1.48 -5.21 2.38
N ALA A 83 2.68 -4.66 2.55
CA ALA A 83 3.42 -4.69 3.81
C ALA A 83 3.50 -3.29 4.43
N ASN A 84 3.43 -3.23 5.76
CA ASN A 84 3.60 -2.02 6.54
C ASN A 84 4.70 -2.23 7.57
N PRO A 85 5.87 -1.60 7.42
CA PRO A 85 6.91 -1.63 8.45
C PRO A 85 6.38 -1.00 9.75
N PHE A 86 6.52 -1.71 10.89
CA PHE A 86 6.05 -1.21 12.18
C PHE A 86 6.85 0.00 12.68
N VAL A 87 8.13 0.05 12.33
CA VAL A 87 9.05 1.12 12.76
C VAL A 87 8.74 2.46 12.09
N CYS A 88 8.15 2.43 10.90
CA CYS A 88 7.75 3.65 10.19
C CYS A 88 6.35 3.47 9.61
N SER A 89 5.55 4.52 9.60
CA SER A 89 4.23 4.51 8.97
C SER A 89 4.29 4.50 7.42
N ASN A 90 5.36 3.93 6.86
CA ASN A 90 5.54 3.79 5.42
C ASN A 90 4.76 2.58 4.93
N LEU A 91 3.79 2.84 4.08
CA LEU A 91 3.03 1.78 3.44
C LEU A 91 3.77 1.30 2.18
N CYS A 92 3.80 0.00 1.97
CA CYS A 92 4.33 -0.61 0.78
C CYS A 92 3.23 -1.46 0.15
N PHE A 93 2.82 -1.13 -1.07
CA PHE A 93 1.85 -1.91 -1.81
C PHE A 93 2.49 -2.48 -3.08
N SER A 94 2.24 -3.75 -3.36
CA SER A 94 2.56 -4.35 -4.65
C SER A 94 1.67 -3.74 -5.74
N GLY A 95 2.27 -3.41 -6.90
CA GLY A 95 1.56 -2.79 -8.03
C GLY A 95 0.51 -3.69 -8.68
N ASP A 96 0.61 -5.00 -8.52
CA ASP A 96 -0.30 -6.00 -9.09
C ASP A 96 -1.45 -6.35 -8.15
N SER A 97 -1.59 -5.58 -7.08
CA SER A 97 -2.60 -5.81 -6.08
C SER A 97 -4.00 -5.68 -6.66
N PHE A 98 -4.79 -6.64 -6.28
CA PHE A 98 -6.13 -6.89 -6.71
C PHE A 98 -7.04 -5.67 -6.53
N THR A 99 -7.60 -5.18 -7.61
CA THR A 99 -8.64 -4.17 -7.58
C THR A 99 -9.96 -4.82 -7.98
N ILE A 100 -10.96 -4.78 -7.10
CA ILE A 100 -12.32 -5.14 -7.44
C ILE A 100 -12.86 -4.06 -8.39
N HIS A 101 -12.51 -4.17 -9.66
CA HIS A 101 -13.03 -3.27 -10.71
C HIS A 101 -14.46 -3.69 -11.08
N ARG A 102 -15.42 -3.48 -10.20
CA ARG A 102 -16.83 -3.61 -10.58
C ARG A 102 -17.58 -2.30 -10.41
N LYS A 103 -18.37 -1.97 -11.44
CA LYS A 103 -19.41 -0.97 -11.33
C LYS A 103 -20.38 -1.43 -10.24
N ASN A 104 -20.70 -0.55 -9.30
CA ASN A 104 -21.61 -0.81 -8.20
C ASN A 104 -23.00 -1.23 -8.75
N THR A 105 -23.26 -2.52 -8.81
CA THR A 105 -24.55 -3.13 -9.15
C THR A 105 -25.07 -3.87 -7.93
N MET A 106 -26.35 -4.23 -7.91
CA MET A 106 -26.94 -5.02 -6.82
C MET A 106 -26.17 -6.35 -6.63
N ASN A 107 -25.78 -7.01 -7.70
CA ASN A 107 -25.00 -8.25 -7.65
C ASN A 107 -23.59 -8.00 -7.06
N ALA A 108 -23.00 -6.81 -7.24
CA ALA A 108 -21.69 -6.50 -6.70
C ALA A 108 -21.68 -6.51 -5.15
N ILE A 109 -22.78 -6.12 -4.51
CA ILE A 109 -22.91 -6.20 -3.05
C ILE A 109 -22.89 -7.65 -2.58
N HIS A 110 -23.65 -8.53 -3.23
CA HIS A 110 -23.72 -9.94 -2.87
C HIS A 110 -22.43 -10.70 -3.16
N GLU A 111 -21.70 -10.30 -4.19
CA GLU A 111 -20.45 -10.93 -4.60
C GLU A 111 -19.22 -10.37 -3.87
N LEU A 112 -19.34 -9.19 -3.23
CA LEU A 112 -18.20 -8.50 -2.62
C LEU A 112 -17.46 -9.37 -1.60
N TYR A 113 -18.19 -10.05 -0.72
CA TYR A 113 -17.60 -10.94 0.27
C TYR A 113 -16.76 -12.04 -0.39
N ASN A 114 -17.32 -12.74 -1.35
CA ASN A 114 -16.62 -13.81 -2.06
C ASN A 114 -15.40 -13.27 -2.84
N MET A 115 -15.53 -12.09 -3.44
CA MET A 115 -14.41 -11.46 -4.16
C MET A 115 -13.25 -11.11 -3.22
N VAL A 116 -13.53 -10.59 -2.04
CA VAL A 116 -12.48 -10.31 -1.03
C VAL A 116 -11.90 -11.63 -0.52
N LEU A 117 -12.76 -12.62 -0.24
CA LEU A 117 -12.37 -13.95 0.23
C LEU A 117 -11.43 -14.66 -0.77
N ASP A 118 -11.82 -14.72 -2.04
CA ASP A 118 -11.07 -15.41 -3.10
C ASP A 118 -9.67 -14.82 -3.30
N ASN A 119 -9.49 -13.54 -2.91
CA ASN A 119 -8.22 -12.85 -3.11
C ASN A 119 -7.42 -12.64 -1.82
N ALA A 120 -7.98 -12.95 -0.66
CA ALA A 120 -7.28 -12.75 0.61
C ALA A 120 -6.00 -13.59 0.71
N TYR A 121 -5.99 -14.82 0.20
CA TYR A 121 -4.78 -15.65 0.14
C TYR A 121 -3.72 -15.05 -0.79
N ASN A 122 -4.11 -14.54 -1.95
CA ASN A 122 -3.18 -13.89 -2.87
C ASN A 122 -2.55 -12.66 -2.22
N MET A 123 -3.33 -11.86 -1.47
CA MET A 123 -2.81 -10.70 -0.73
C MET A 123 -1.82 -11.11 0.36
N LEU A 124 -2.05 -12.25 1.02
CA LEU A 124 -1.10 -12.78 2.00
C LEU A 124 0.19 -13.28 1.33
N ASP A 125 0.09 -13.93 0.18
CA ASP A 125 1.26 -14.39 -0.57
C ASP A 125 2.06 -13.20 -1.13
N ASP A 126 1.39 -12.15 -1.61
CA ASP A 126 2.03 -10.89 -2.01
C ASP A 126 2.77 -10.25 -0.83
N TYR A 127 2.15 -10.17 0.34
CA TYR A 127 2.79 -9.69 1.57
C TYR A 127 4.06 -10.49 1.90
N ARG A 128 3.97 -11.83 1.91
CA ARG A 128 5.12 -12.70 2.18
C ARG A 128 6.24 -12.53 1.15
N GLY A 129 5.87 -12.37 -0.11
CA GLY A 129 6.80 -12.06 -1.20
C GLY A 129 7.50 -10.73 -0.96
N MET A 130 6.77 -9.68 -0.58
CA MET A 130 7.34 -8.37 -0.26
C MET A 130 8.31 -8.44 0.92
N VAL A 131 7.97 -9.14 2.01
CA VAL A 131 8.85 -9.30 3.18
C VAL A 131 10.17 -9.96 2.76
N LYS A 132 10.11 -11.06 2.00
CA LYS A 132 11.32 -11.71 1.46
C LYS A 132 12.13 -10.78 0.58
N GLY A 133 11.48 -9.97 -0.24
CA GLY A 133 12.16 -8.98 -1.05
C GLY A 133 12.85 -7.91 -0.25
N PHE A 134 12.27 -7.46 0.86
CA PHE A 134 12.92 -6.53 1.78
C PHE A 134 14.13 -7.14 2.47
N GLU A 135 14.09 -8.44 2.82
CA GLU A 135 15.24 -9.17 3.33
C GLU A 135 16.38 -9.21 2.32
N VAL A 136 16.08 -9.40 1.03
CA VAL A 136 17.09 -9.34 -0.03
C VAL A 136 17.64 -7.92 -0.18
N LEU A 137 16.79 -6.88 -0.21
CA LEU A 137 17.23 -5.49 -0.30
C LEU A 137 18.13 -5.08 0.87
N GLU A 138 17.91 -5.65 2.06
CA GLU A 138 18.72 -5.39 3.23
C GLU A 138 20.17 -5.90 3.08
N THR A 139 20.38 -6.95 2.31
CA THR A 139 21.72 -7.53 2.05
C THR A 139 22.51 -6.79 0.98
N ILE A 140 21.89 -5.92 0.19
CA ILE A 140 22.53 -5.21 -0.91
C ILE A 140 23.08 -3.89 -0.40
N GLU A 141 24.41 -3.80 -0.30
CA GLU A 141 25.09 -2.54 0.06
C GLU A 141 24.88 -1.49 -1.05
N VAL A 142 24.65 -0.26 -0.64
CA VAL A 142 24.48 0.90 -1.51
C VAL A 142 25.27 2.06 -0.91
N THR A 143 26.28 2.54 -1.62
CA THR A 143 27.04 3.72 -1.19
C THR A 143 26.18 4.96 -1.19
N GLN A 144 26.64 6.01 -0.52
CA GLN A 144 25.90 7.26 -0.46
C GLN A 144 25.70 7.87 -1.86
N GLU A 145 26.71 7.79 -2.70
CA GLU A 145 26.74 8.28 -4.09
C GLU A 145 25.77 7.48 -4.97
N GLU A 146 25.83 6.15 -4.92
CA GLU A 146 24.90 5.28 -5.66
C GLU A 146 23.45 5.50 -5.25
N GLY A 147 23.19 5.81 -3.97
CA GLY A 147 21.88 6.20 -3.51
C GLY A 147 21.39 7.50 -4.16
N TYR A 148 22.23 8.54 -4.24
CA TYR A 148 21.89 9.78 -4.93
C TYR A 148 21.68 9.57 -6.42
N GLU A 149 22.52 8.77 -7.08
CA GLU A 149 22.35 8.42 -8.49
C GLU A 149 21.01 7.70 -8.72
N THR A 150 20.69 6.73 -7.87
CA THR A 150 19.43 5.98 -7.94
C THR A 150 18.22 6.90 -7.79
N LEU A 151 18.24 7.81 -6.80
CA LEU A 151 17.17 8.80 -6.61
C LEU A 151 17.06 9.76 -7.80
N GLY A 152 18.18 10.15 -8.40
CA GLY A 152 18.21 10.97 -9.61
C GLY A 152 17.58 10.25 -10.81
N VAL A 153 17.88 8.97 -11.01
CA VAL A 153 17.26 8.14 -12.04
C VAL A 153 15.76 7.97 -11.82
N MET A 154 15.33 7.73 -10.57
CA MET A 154 13.91 7.63 -10.23
C MET A 154 13.15 8.93 -10.54
N PHE A 155 13.76 10.06 -10.25
CA PHE A 155 13.18 11.36 -10.54
C PHE A 155 13.12 11.62 -12.06
N GLY A 156 14.20 11.36 -12.79
CA GLY A 156 14.27 11.53 -14.24
C GLY A 156 13.30 10.65 -15.03
N ASN A 157 12.97 9.47 -14.49
CA ASN A 157 11.98 8.55 -15.08
C ASN A 157 10.56 8.72 -14.49
N GLU A 158 10.29 9.82 -13.79
CA GLU A 158 8.98 10.13 -13.20
C GLU A 158 8.44 9.04 -12.24
N VAL A 159 9.32 8.21 -11.69
CA VAL A 159 8.97 7.21 -10.68
C VAL A 159 8.55 7.91 -9.38
N ILE A 160 9.23 9.02 -9.05
CA ILE A 160 8.93 9.88 -7.91
C ILE A 160 8.73 11.33 -8.36
N LYS A 161 7.83 12.04 -7.68
CA LYS A 161 7.50 13.45 -7.94
C LYS A 161 8.58 14.39 -7.34
N PRO A 162 8.71 15.66 -7.81
CA PRO A 162 9.72 16.59 -7.30
C PRO A 162 9.75 16.72 -5.78
N ARG A 163 8.57 16.81 -5.15
CA ARG A 163 8.46 16.93 -3.69
C ARG A 163 8.90 15.65 -2.97
N GLN A 164 8.58 14.48 -3.54
CA GLN A 164 8.99 13.19 -3.01
C GLN A 164 10.50 13.01 -3.11
N TYR A 165 11.10 13.42 -4.24
CA TYR A 165 12.55 13.42 -4.45
C TYR A 165 13.30 14.21 -3.38
N ILE A 166 12.89 15.45 -3.09
CA ILE A 166 13.54 16.29 -2.07
C ILE A 166 13.50 15.59 -0.71
N THR A 167 12.34 15.04 -0.32
CA THR A 167 12.20 14.35 0.96
C THR A 167 13.03 13.05 0.99
N ALA A 168 13.06 12.30 -0.12
CA ALA A 168 13.85 11.07 -0.22
C ALA A 168 15.35 11.32 -0.11
N VAL A 169 15.86 12.37 -0.77
CA VAL A 169 17.26 12.81 -0.67
C VAL A 169 17.61 13.19 0.77
N GLU A 170 16.74 13.92 1.46
CA GLU A 170 16.98 14.31 2.85
C GLU A 170 16.96 13.08 3.77
N ALA A 171 15.99 12.19 3.62
CA ALA A 171 15.89 10.95 4.40
C ALA A 171 17.07 9.99 4.11
N TRP A 172 17.58 9.96 2.88
CA TRP A 172 18.80 9.20 2.55
C TRP A 172 20.04 9.80 3.19
N ARG A 173 20.17 11.13 3.20
CA ARG A 173 21.30 11.84 3.81
C ARG A 173 21.28 11.70 5.32
N ASN A 174 20.14 11.97 5.95
CA ASN A 174 19.90 12.00 7.38
C ASN A 174 18.74 11.06 7.72
N PRO A 175 18.99 9.74 7.90
CA PRO A 175 17.95 8.78 8.18
C PRO A 175 17.12 9.17 9.42
N PRO A 176 15.79 9.25 9.31
CA PRO A 176 14.94 9.63 10.45
C PRO A 176 14.77 8.53 11.50
N GLN A 177 15.20 7.31 11.17
CA GLN A 177 15.14 6.13 12.03
C GLN A 177 16.53 5.50 12.12
N GLU A 178 16.92 5.01 13.29
CA GLU A 178 18.23 4.34 13.49
C GLU A 178 18.36 3.09 12.61
N ASP A 179 17.29 2.34 12.43
CA ASP A 179 17.24 1.15 11.57
C ASP A 179 17.51 1.43 10.10
N TRP A 180 17.44 2.70 9.67
CA TRP A 180 17.76 3.12 8.29
C TRP A 180 19.20 3.64 8.14
N ALA A 181 19.94 3.68 9.24
CA ALA A 181 21.35 4.12 9.20
C ALA A 181 22.27 3.22 8.37
N PRO A 182 22.06 1.88 8.29
CA PRO A 182 22.82 1.04 7.35
C PRO A 182 22.64 1.51 5.90
N ARG A 183 23.76 1.58 5.17
CA ARG A 183 23.74 1.96 3.75
C ARG A 183 23.47 0.74 2.87
N ASN A 184 22.19 0.38 2.75
CA ASN A 184 21.73 -0.73 1.92
C ASN A 184 20.49 -0.33 1.09
N ALA A 185 20.07 -1.21 0.16
CA ALA A 185 18.97 -0.92 -0.73
C ALA A 185 17.62 -0.81 0.00
N LEU A 186 17.44 -1.50 1.15
CA LEU A 186 16.22 -1.35 1.96
C LEU A 186 16.14 0.03 2.60
N SER A 187 17.25 0.54 3.13
CA SER A 187 17.31 1.89 3.69
C SER A 187 17.05 2.97 2.63
N LEU A 188 17.55 2.76 1.40
CA LEU A 188 17.24 3.64 0.27
C LEU A 188 15.76 3.56 -0.11
N TYR A 189 15.16 2.36 -0.12
CA TYR A 189 13.73 2.16 -0.33
C TYR A 189 12.90 2.90 0.73
N ASN A 190 13.28 2.79 2.00
CA ASN A 190 12.62 3.49 3.09
C ASN A 190 12.72 5.02 2.95
N ALA A 191 13.84 5.54 2.50
CA ALA A 191 14.00 6.97 2.21
C ALA A 191 13.04 7.44 1.09
N VAL A 192 12.84 6.62 0.06
CA VAL A 192 11.87 6.92 -1.01
C VAL A 192 10.42 6.89 -0.48
N THR A 193 10.07 5.89 0.31
CA THR A 193 8.71 5.78 0.88
C THR A 193 8.41 6.90 1.88
N GLU A 194 9.42 7.43 2.58
CA GLU A 194 9.28 8.64 3.41
C GLU A 194 8.77 9.82 2.58
N GLY A 195 9.27 9.97 1.36
CA GLY A 195 8.79 10.98 0.40
C GLY A 195 7.31 10.84 0.05
N THR A 196 6.73 9.65 0.16
CA THR A 196 5.32 9.40 -0.18
C THR A 196 4.33 9.70 0.94
N LYS A 197 4.77 9.87 2.19
CA LYS A 197 3.90 10.12 3.37
C LYS A 197 2.96 11.31 3.24
N LYS A 198 3.34 12.32 2.44
CA LYS A 198 2.53 13.53 2.21
C LYS A 198 1.70 13.46 0.93
N THR A 199 1.61 12.28 0.32
CA THR A 199 0.77 12.04 -0.85
C THR A 199 -0.71 11.99 -0.44
N ASN A 200 -1.60 12.49 -1.31
CA ASN A 200 -3.04 12.32 -1.10
C ASN A 200 -3.39 10.85 -1.05
N VAL A 201 -4.33 10.49 -0.17
CA VAL A 201 -4.75 9.09 0.02
C VAL A 201 -5.26 8.46 -1.29
N SER A 202 -5.86 9.25 -2.20
CA SER A 202 -6.29 8.80 -3.52
C SER A 202 -5.15 8.32 -4.42
N ASP A 203 -3.95 8.87 -4.25
CA ASP A 203 -2.80 8.63 -5.11
C ASP A 203 -1.79 7.66 -4.47
N VAL A 204 -1.96 7.37 -3.19
CA VAL A 204 -0.97 6.65 -2.38
C VAL A 204 -0.62 5.27 -2.95
N VAL A 205 -1.62 4.52 -3.42
CA VAL A 205 -1.38 3.18 -3.99
C VAL A 205 -0.52 3.27 -5.24
N GLY A 206 -0.83 4.18 -6.17
CA GLY A 206 -0.04 4.40 -7.39
C GLY A 206 1.36 4.95 -7.10
N ASP A 207 1.48 5.87 -6.14
CA ASP A 207 2.75 6.50 -5.78
C ASP A 207 3.69 5.52 -5.02
N LEU A 208 3.16 4.45 -4.42
CA LEU A 208 3.95 3.41 -3.76
C LEU A 208 4.30 2.24 -4.69
N SER A 209 3.42 1.89 -5.62
CA SER A 209 3.65 0.78 -6.54
C SER A 209 4.79 1.05 -7.54
N ARG A 210 4.92 2.29 -8.03
CA ARG A 210 6.00 2.67 -8.97
C ARG A 210 7.40 2.53 -8.37
N PRO A 211 7.70 3.10 -7.18
CA PRO A 211 8.97 2.85 -6.51
C PRO A 211 9.24 1.37 -6.26
N HIS A 212 8.23 0.62 -5.82
CA HIS A 212 8.37 -0.81 -5.56
C HIS A 212 8.80 -1.58 -6.82
N LYS A 213 8.13 -1.34 -7.95
CA LYS A 213 8.50 -1.93 -9.24
C LYS A 213 9.92 -1.54 -9.66
N PHE A 214 10.28 -0.26 -9.51
CA PHE A 214 11.62 0.22 -9.83
C PHE A 214 12.71 -0.48 -9.02
N PHE A 215 12.52 -0.63 -7.70
CA PHE A 215 13.49 -1.32 -6.86
C PHE A 215 13.62 -2.79 -7.21
N LYS A 216 12.50 -3.47 -7.50
CA LYS A 216 12.49 -4.85 -7.97
C LYS A 216 13.36 -5.02 -9.23
N GLU A 217 13.18 -4.16 -10.21
CA GLU A 217 13.93 -4.18 -11.47
C GLU A 217 15.40 -3.78 -11.27
N ARG A 218 15.66 -2.72 -10.51
CA ARG A 218 17.01 -2.14 -10.32
C ARG A 218 17.95 -3.05 -9.55
N PHE A 219 17.42 -3.75 -8.55
CA PHE A 219 18.19 -4.62 -7.68
C PHE A 219 17.97 -6.11 -7.95
N HIS A 220 17.29 -6.46 -9.05
CA HIS A 220 17.02 -7.84 -9.48
C HIS A 220 16.38 -8.70 -8.39
N VAL A 221 15.47 -8.10 -7.60
CA VAL A 221 14.73 -8.80 -6.56
C VAL A 221 13.55 -9.52 -7.20
N GLU A 222 13.69 -10.82 -7.39
CA GLU A 222 12.59 -11.66 -7.85
C GLU A 222 11.73 -12.09 -6.66
N TYR A 223 10.51 -11.58 -6.60
CA TYR A 223 9.49 -12.18 -5.74
C TYR A 223 8.95 -13.40 -6.46
N ILE A 224 9.13 -14.57 -5.88
CA ILE A 224 8.46 -15.77 -6.36
C ILE A 224 6.99 -15.66 -5.91
N SER A 225 6.18 -14.91 -6.64
CA SER A 225 4.74 -15.15 -6.65
C SER A 225 4.53 -16.38 -7.52
N LYS A 226 4.08 -17.46 -6.89
CA LYS A 226 3.59 -18.63 -7.62
C LYS A 226 2.28 -18.34 -8.29
#